data_f893091d08df995462e13198cd204c6a
#
_entry.id   f893091d08df995462e13198cd204c6a
#
_cell.length_a   1.000
_cell.length_b   1.000
_cell.length_c   1.000
_cell.angle_alpha   90.00
_cell.angle_beta   90.00
_cell.angle_gamma   90.00
#
_symmetry.space_group_name_H-M   'P 1'
#
loop_
_entity.id
_entity.type
_entity.pdbx_description
1 polymer ?
#
loop_
_entity_poly.entity_id
_entity_poly.type
_entity_poly.pdbx_seq_one_letter_code
_entity_poly.pdbx_strand_id
1 'polypeptide(L)'
;LVLLQLGRVVTYPIWLIYNTILRFFWGSRPAITLKDPEVKYALRLIDKEEVSHDTRKFRFALPSTEHILGLPVGQHIYLSTRIDGALVVRPYTPVSSDSDKGFVDLVVKIYFRGVHPKFPDGGKMSQYLDSLKIGDTIDFRGPSGLLVYNGKGNFAIRPEKKAEPIIKKAKYVGMIAGGTGITPMLQIIRAIMKDKNDPTVCQLLFANQTEKDILLRSELEELQVQHSSRFKCWYTLDKAPENWDYSQGFVNQEMIRDHLPPPQDDVLILMCGPPPMIQYACIPNLDKLGYARDMRFSF
;
A
#
# COMPACT_ATOMS: atom_id res chain seq x y z
N LEU A 1 -39.63 -16.97 -44.09
CA LEU A 1 -38.84 -15.72 -43.97
C LEU A 1 -39.53 -14.70 -43.04
N VAL A 2 -40.83 -14.47 -43.14
CA VAL A 2 -41.59 -13.48 -42.34
C VAL A 2 -41.62 -13.86 -40.83
N LEU A 3 -41.75 -15.13 -40.46
CA LEU A 3 -41.75 -15.60 -39.07
C LEU A 3 -40.40 -15.41 -38.38
N LEU A 4 -39.28 -15.49 -39.09
CA LEU A 4 -37.93 -15.24 -38.59
C LEU A 4 -37.66 -13.74 -38.33
N GLN A 5 -38.25 -12.86 -39.12
CA GLN A 5 -38.17 -11.41 -38.91
C GLN A 5 -39.01 -10.95 -37.72
N LEU A 6 -40.22 -11.50 -37.56
CA LEU A 6 -41.08 -11.22 -36.40
C LEU A 6 -40.42 -11.67 -35.06
N GLY A 7 -39.75 -12.80 -35.06
CA GLY A 7 -38.97 -13.26 -33.88
C GLY A 7 -37.91 -12.25 -33.46
N ARG A 8 -37.17 -11.67 -34.39
CA ARG A 8 -36.13 -10.67 -34.10
C ARG A 8 -36.68 -9.34 -33.58
N VAL A 9 -37.85 -8.91 -34.11
CA VAL A 9 -38.49 -7.66 -33.71
C VAL A 9 -39.00 -7.70 -32.27
N VAL A 10 -39.40 -8.90 -31.76
CA VAL A 10 -39.90 -9.04 -30.41
C VAL A 10 -38.78 -9.41 -29.43
N THR A 11 -37.81 -10.24 -29.85
CA THR A 11 -36.74 -10.68 -28.95
C THR A 11 -35.67 -9.61 -28.72
N TYR A 12 -35.40 -8.75 -29.70
CA TYR A 12 -34.39 -7.69 -29.57
C TYR A 12 -34.71 -6.66 -28.48
N PRO A 13 -35.92 -6.05 -28.42
CA PRO A 13 -36.25 -5.14 -27.34
C PRO A 13 -36.26 -5.83 -25.94
N ILE A 14 -36.74 -7.08 -25.88
CA ILE A 14 -36.69 -7.86 -24.61
C ILE A 14 -35.25 -8.10 -24.16
N TRP A 15 -34.36 -8.47 -25.08
CA TRP A 15 -32.93 -8.61 -24.81
C TRP A 15 -32.28 -7.28 -24.39
N LEU A 16 -32.68 -6.16 -25.03
CA LEU A 16 -32.17 -4.84 -24.69
C LEU A 16 -32.62 -4.40 -23.27
N ILE A 17 -33.91 -4.63 -22.94
CA ILE A 17 -34.46 -4.38 -21.61
C ILE A 17 -33.78 -5.27 -20.58
N TYR A 18 -33.62 -6.56 -20.85
CA TYR A 18 -32.94 -7.50 -19.98
C TYR A 18 -31.48 -7.09 -19.73
N ASN A 19 -30.71 -6.73 -20.75
CA ASN A 19 -29.36 -6.24 -20.59
C ASN A 19 -29.27 -4.89 -19.87
N THR A 20 -30.26 -4.02 -20.07
CA THR A 20 -30.33 -2.72 -19.36
C THR A 20 -30.63 -2.94 -17.89
N ILE A 21 -31.54 -3.85 -17.55
CA ILE A 21 -31.86 -4.27 -16.19
C ILE A 21 -30.65 -4.95 -15.54
N LEU A 22 -29.97 -5.87 -16.24
CA LEU A 22 -28.74 -6.48 -15.75
C LEU A 22 -27.63 -5.47 -15.49
N ARG A 23 -27.45 -4.46 -16.37
CA ARG A 23 -26.50 -3.36 -16.15
C ARG A 23 -26.88 -2.49 -14.96
N PHE A 24 -28.16 -2.29 -14.72
CA PHE A 24 -28.68 -1.50 -13.60
C PHE A 24 -28.53 -2.23 -12.27
N PHE A 25 -28.78 -3.54 -12.22
CA PHE A 25 -28.70 -4.34 -11.01
C PHE A 25 -27.30 -4.92 -10.72
N TRP A 26 -26.50 -5.18 -11.75
CA TRP A 26 -25.14 -5.72 -11.58
C TRP A 26 -24.03 -4.72 -11.86
N GLY A 27 -24.29 -3.43 -11.87
CA GLY A 27 -23.32 -2.37 -12.05
C GLY A 27 -22.19 -2.74 -13.02
N SER A 28 -21.82 -1.95 -13.99
CA SER A 28 -20.67 -2.24 -14.84
C SER A 28 -19.44 -2.43 -13.93
N ARG A 29 -18.77 -3.59 -14.02
CA ARG A 29 -17.48 -3.77 -13.34
C ARG A 29 -16.59 -2.58 -13.71
N PRO A 30 -15.93 -1.94 -12.75
CA PRO A 30 -15.07 -0.80 -13.06
C PRO A 30 -14.00 -1.21 -14.06
N ALA A 31 -13.69 -0.32 -14.97
CA ALA A 31 -12.61 -0.54 -15.92
C ALA A 31 -11.27 -0.55 -15.16
N ILE A 32 -10.47 -1.59 -15.32
CA ILE A 32 -9.18 -1.78 -14.66
C ILE A 32 -8.07 -1.17 -15.51
N THR A 33 -7.16 -0.42 -14.90
CA THR A 33 -5.99 0.16 -15.57
C THR A 33 -4.88 -0.87 -15.73
N LEU A 34 -4.48 -1.52 -14.64
CA LEU A 34 -3.39 -2.52 -14.62
C LEU A 34 -3.92 -3.90 -15.06
N LYS A 35 -4.17 -4.07 -16.36
CA LYS A 35 -4.72 -5.32 -16.92
C LYS A 35 -3.65 -6.42 -17.06
N ASP A 36 -2.42 -6.03 -17.31
CA ASP A 36 -1.30 -6.94 -17.55
C ASP A 36 -0.09 -6.45 -16.75
N PRO A 37 0.49 -7.26 -15.84
CA PRO A 37 1.60 -6.87 -14.98
C PRO A 37 2.91 -6.62 -15.73
N GLU A 38 3.04 -7.07 -16.95
CA GLU A 38 4.27 -6.87 -17.77
C GLU A 38 4.18 -5.61 -18.66
N VAL A 39 2.98 -5.05 -18.83
CA VAL A 39 2.76 -3.85 -19.64
C VAL A 39 3.02 -2.58 -18.83
N LYS A 40 3.63 -1.59 -19.46
CA LYS A 40 3.81 -0.25 -18.91
C LYS A 40 2.65 0.66 -19.29
N TYR A 41 2.11 1.35 -18.31
CA TYR A 41 1.02 2.30 -18.46
C TYR A 41 1.56 3.69 -18.15
N ALA A 42 1.69 4.56 -19.15
CA ALA A 42 2.10 5.95 -18.96
C ALA A 42 0.93 6.75 -18.36
N LEU A 43 1.06 7.13 -17.09
CA LEU A 43 0.05 7.93 -16.40
C LEU A 43 0.54 9.37 -16.22
N ARG A 44 -0.39 10.32 -16.38
CA ARG A 44 -0.10 11.75 -16.34
C ARG A 44 -0.28 12.31 -14.94
N LEU A 45 0.71 13.06 -14.49
CA LEU A 45 0.63 13.85 -13.25
C LEU A 45 -0.41 14.98 -13.41
N ILE A 46 -1.41 14.98 -12.53
CA ILE A 46 -2.50 15.96 -12.53
C ILE A 46 -2.53 16.85 -11.29
N ASP A 47 -1.86 16.41 -10.21
CA ASP A 47 -1.75 17.19 -8.98
C ASP A 47 -0.47 16.83 -8.23
N LYS A 48 0.15 17.81 -7.56
CA LYS A 48 1.33 17.65 -6.72
C LYS A 48 1.23 18.55 -5.50
N GLU A 49 1.16 17.94 -4.31
CA GLU A 49 1.04 18.61 -3.02
C GLU A 49 2.31 18.43 -2.19
N GLU A 50 2.79 19.50 -1.58
CA GLU A 50 3.87 19.44 -0.57
C GLU A 50 3.26 19.05 0.78
N VAL A 51 3.51 17.81 1.21
CA VAL A 51 3.01 17.30 2.51
C VAL A 51 3.92 17.72 3.65
N SER A 52 5.22 17.73 3.42
CA SER A 52 6.24 18.22 4.36
C SER A 52 7.48 18.73 3.62
N HIS A 53 8.51 19.14 4.38
CA HIS A 53 9.79 19.62 3.82
C HIS A 53 10.43 18.65 2.83
N ASP A 54 10.23 17.36 2.97
CA ASP A 54 10.82 16.30 2.14
C ASP A 54 9.81 15.27 1.61
N THR A 55 8.51 15.53 1.74
CA THR A 55 7.46 14.59 1.31
C THR A 55 6.48 15.28 0.38
N ARG A 56 6.14 14.58 -0.70
CA ARG A 56 5.17 15.01 -1.70
C ARG A 56 4.08 13.98 -1.88
N LYS A 57 2.87 14.44 -2.14
CA LYS A 57 1.78 13.61 -2.64
C LYS A 57 1.61 13.90 -4.12
N PHE A 58 1.70 12.86 -4.93
CA PHE A 58 1.54 12.92 -6.39
C PHE A 58 0.24 12.24 -6.77
N ARG A 59 -0.59 12.92 -7.54
CA ARG A 59 -1.81 12.36 -8.13
C ARG A 59 -1.64 12.18 -9.62
N PHE A 60 -1.83 10.95 -10.08
CA PHE A 60 -1.78 10.60 -11.50
C PHE A 60 -3.17 10.22 -12.01
N ALA A 61 -3.53 10.69 -13.21
CA ALA A 61 -4.79 10.34 -13.85
C ALA A 61 -4.77 8.90 -14.37
N LEU A 62 -5.85 8.17 -14.10
CA LEU A 62 -6.15 6.91 -14.76
C LEU A 62 -6.76 7.18 -16.16
N PRO A 63 -6.89 6.16 -17.04
CA PRO A 63 -7.33 6.37 -18.44
C PRO A 63 -8.69 7.05 -18.59
N SER A 64 -9.58 6.94 -17.60
CA SER A 64 -10.82 7.71 -17.51
C SER A 64 -11.26 7.85 -16.05
N THR A 65 -12.26 8.72 -15.81
CA THR A 65 -12.86 8.92 -14.48
C THR A 65 -13.54 7.68 -13.89
N GLU A 66 -13.85 6.69 -14.72
CA GLU A 66 -14.48 5.42 -14.29
C GLU A 66 -13.47 4.29 -14.07
N HIS A 67 -12.19 4.49 -14.42
CA HIS A 67 -11.16 3.51 -14.19
C HIS A 67 -10.77 3.44 -12.71
N ILE A 68 -10.46 2.23 -12.26
CA ILE A 68 -9.72 1.95 -11.04
C ILE A 68 -8.30 1.52 -11.40
N LEU A 69 -7.38 1.57 -10.43
CA LEU A 69 -6.02 1.09 -10.66
C LEU A 69 -5.99 -0.43 -10.89
N GLY A 70 -6.73 -1.20 -10.10
CA GLY A 70 -6.77 -2.66 -10.15
C GLY A 70 -5.60 -3.29 -9.40
N LEU A 71 -5.24 -2.71 -8.25
CA LEU A 71 -4.15 -3.19 -7.41
C LEU A 71 -4.71 -4.04 -6.25
N PRO A 72 -4.44 -5.35 -6.20
CA PRO A 72 -4.78 -6.17 -5.05
C PRO A 72 -4.16 -5.65 -3.76
N VAL A 73 -4.89 -5.73 -2.65
CA VAL A 73 -4.41 -5.29 -1.34
C VAL A 73 -3.22 -6.14 -0.91
N GLY A 74 -2.13 -5.50 -0.53
CA GLY A 74 -0.84 -6.14 -0.21
C GLY A 74 0.17 -6.10 -1.36
N GLN A 75 -0.24 -5.73 -2.56
CA GLN A 75 0.64 -5.57 -3.71
C GLN A 75 1.02 -4.11 -3.96
N HIS A 76 2.03 -3.91 -4.79
CA HIS A 76 2.59 -2.61 -5.16
C HIS A 76 2.72 -2.47 -6.67
N ILE A 77 3.06 -1.26 -7.12
CA ILE A 77 3.41 -0.94 -8.49
C ILE A 77 4.90 -0.62 -8.60
N TYR A 78 5.43 -0.72 -9.80
CA TYR A 78 6.73 -0.15 -10.15
C TYR A 78 6.53 1.13 -10.95
N LEU A 79 7.27 2.17 -10.58
CA LEU A 79 7.53 3.32 -11.45
C LEU A 79 8.83 3.10 -12.20
N SER A 80 8.85 3.44 -13.47
CA SER A 80 10.04 3.36 -14.29
C SER A 80 10.20 4.58 -15.20
N THR A 81 11.44 5.03 -15.32
CA THR A 81 11.84 6.12 -16.23
C THR A 81 13.33 6.02 -16.54
N ARG A 82 13.80 6.78 -17.54
CA ARG A 82 15.22 6.93 -17.82
C ARG A 82 15.75 8.20 -17.17
N ILE A 83 16.81 8.06 -16.36
CA ILE A 83 17.51 9.17 -15.70
C ILE A 83 18.97 9.05 -16.11
N ASP A 84 19.54 10.12 -16.68
CA ASP A 84 20.92 10.14 -17.21
C ASP A 84 21.22 8.93 -18.13
N GLY A 85 20.28 8.58 -18.99
CA GLY A 85 20.39 7.46 -19.93
C GLY A 85 20.17 6.08 -19.34
N ALA A 86 20.13 5.92 -18.03
CA ALA A 86 19.92 4.63 -17.34
C ALA A 86 18.45 4.42 -16.97
N LEU A 87 17.97 3.18 -17.14
CA LEU A 87 16.64 2.80 -16.66
C LEU A 87 16.64 2.72 -15.12
N VAL A 88 15.77 3.51 -14.49
CA VAL A 88 15.54 3.48 -13.05
C VAL A 88 14.15 2.94 -12.78
N VAL A 89 14.05 1.91 -11.94
CA VAL A 89 12.79 1.26 -11.56
C VAL A 89 12.71 1.21 -10.04
N ARG A 90 11.58 1.64 -9.44
CA ARG A 90 11.37 1.61 -7.99
C ARG A 90 9.94 1.19 -7.66
N PRO A 91 9.77 0.37 -6.58
CA PRO A 91 8.45 -0.02 -6.10
C PRO A 91 7.81 1.10 -5.28
N TYR A 92 6.50 1.23 -5.41
CA TYR A 92 5.68 2.13 -4.61
C TYR A 92 4.34 1.47 -4.30
N THR A 93 3.83 1.68 -3.09
CA THR A 93 2.47 1.30 -2.73
C THR A 93 1.60 2.55 -2.70
N PRO A 94 0.60 2.66 -3.57
CA PRO A 94 -0.34 3.78 -3.56
C PRO A 94 -1.06 3.94 -2.22
N VAL A 95 -1.36 5.19 -1.87
CA VAL A 95 -2.20 5.52 -0.71
C VAL A 95 -3.68 5.67 -1.08
N SER A 96 -4.02 5.81 -2.35
CA SER A 96 -5.39 5.63 -2.85
C SER A 96 -5.70 4.14 -3.00
N SER A 97 -6.98 3.81 -3.09
CA SER A 97 -7.48 2.44 -3.24
C SER A 97 -8.37 2.30 -4.48
N ASP A 98 -8.78 1.09 -4.82
CA ASP A 98 -9.73 0.84 -5.90
C ASP A 98 -11.16 1.37 -5.63
N SER A 99 -11.38 1.98 -4.46
CA SER A 99 -12.59 2.80 -4.21
C SER A 99 -12.50 4.18 -4.87
N ASP A 100 -11.28 4.63 -5.14
CA ASP A 100 -10.97 5.92 -5.74
C ASP A 100 -10.87 5.74 -7.25
N LYS A 101 -11.83 6.32 -7.98
CA LYS A 101 -11.89 6.22 -9.44
C LYS A 101 -11.21 7.40 -10.11
N GLY A 102 -10.62 7.16 -11.25
CA GLY A 102 -10.05 8.18 -12.13
C GLY A 102 -8.65 8.65 -11.78
N PHE A 103 -8.12 8.27 -10.63
CA PHE A 103 -6.77 8.67 -10.21
C PHE A 103 -6.08 7.64 -9.32
N VAL A 104 -4.77 7.80 -9.17
CA VAL A 104 -3.94 7.08 -8.19
C VAL A 104 -3.05 8.08 -7.46
N ASP A 105 -2.98 7.97 -6.13
CA ASP A 105 -2.17 8.82 -5.27
C ASP A 105 -0.97 8.06 -4.72
N LEU A 106 0.19 8.69 -4.81
CA LEU A 106 1.44 8.23 -4.20
C LEU A 106 1.93 9.27 -3.19
N VAL A 107 2.30 8.83 -2.00
CA VAL A 107 3.04 9.65 -1.02
C VAL A 107 4.48 9.20 -1.04
N VAL A 108 5.39 10.12 -1.37
CA VAL A 108 6.80 9.82 -1.62
C VAL A 108 7.68 10.77 -0.82
N LYS A 109 8.61 10.19 -0.06
CA LYS A 109 9.71 10.95 0.56
C LYS A 109 10.77 11.24 -0.49
N ILE A 110 11.16 12.52 -0.58
CA ILE A 110 12.19 12.98 -1.50
C ILE A 110 13.54 12.92 -0.78
N TYR A 111 14.43 12.12 -1.29
CA TYR A 111 15.80 12.02 -0.79
C TYR A 111 16.69 12.99 -1.55
N PHE A 112 16.84 14.20 -1.02
CA PHE A 112 17.60 15.26 -1.66
C PHE A 112 19.11 15.00 -1.66
N ARG A 113 19.78 15.48 -2.71
CA ARG A 113 21.25 15.47 -2.81
C ARG A 113 21.87 16.26 -1.65
N GLY A 114 22.99 15.77 -1.11
CA GLY A 114 23.77 16.44 -0.08
C GLY A 114 23.19 16.38 1.34
N VAL A 115 22.06 15.70 1.55
CA VAL A 115 21.44 15.60 2.88
C VAL A 115 22.00 14.44 3.70
N HIS A 116 22.22 13.28 3.07
CA HIS A 116 22.69 12.09 3.79
C HIS A 116 24.17 11.78 3.45
N PRO A 117 25.08 11.72 4.45
CA PRO A 117 26.52 11.57 4.19
C PRO A 117 26.90 10.30 3.40
N LYS A 118 26.18 9.19 3.64
CA LYS A 118 26.42 7.91 2.94
C LYS A 118 25.80 7.87 1.54
N PHE A 119 24.89 8.79 1.21
CA PHE A 119 24.17 8.85 -0.06
C PHE A 119 24.18 10.29 -0.59
N PRO A 120 25.34 10.80 -0.98
CA PRO A 120 25.51 12.21 -1.36
C PRO A 120 24.66 12.60 -2.58
N ASP A 121 24.38 11.67 -3.50
CA ASP A 121 23.56 11.92 -4.70
C ASP A 121 22.06 11.90 -4.43
N GLY A 122 21.63 11.48 -3.25
CA GLY A 122 20.22 11.34 -2.91
C GLY A 122 19.50 10.20 -3.65
N GLY A 123 18.17 10.27 -3.69
CA GLY A 123 17.33 9.29 -4.35
C GLY A 123 17.03 9.65 -5.80
N LYS A 124 17.53 8.90 -6.77
CA LYS A 124 17.34 9.20 -8.21
C LYS A 124 15.85 9.32 -8.57
N MET A 125 15.05 8.31 -8.26
CA MET A 125 13.62 8.30 -8.60
C MET A 125 12.84 9.38 -7.84
N SER A 126 13.10 9.55 -6.54
CA SER A 126 12.34 10.52 -5.74
C SER A 126 12.60 11.96 -6.18
N GLN A 127 13.85 12.32 -6.49
CA GLN A 127 14.19 13.64 -7.04
C GLN A 127 13.63 13.83 -8.46
N TYR A 128 13.61 12.79 -9.29
CA TYR A 128 12.95 12.83 -10.59
C TYR A 128 11.44 13.11 -10.44
N LEU A 129 10.75 12.40 -9.54
CA LEU A 129 9.34 12.65 -9.27
C LEU A 129 9.10 14.10 -8.80
N ASP A 130 9.98 14.62 -7.93
CA ASP A 130 9.87 16.01 -7.47
C ASP A 130 10.08 17.03 -8.59
N SER A 131 10.85 16.68 -9.63
CA SER A 131 11.07 17.52 -10.81
C SER A 131 9.91 17.54 -11.81
N LEU A 132 8.98 16.58 -11.73
CA LEU A 132 7.84 16.49 -12.64
C LEU A 132 6.92 17.70 -12.51
N LYS A 133 6.43 18.16 -13.66
CA LYS A 133 5.41 19.21 -13.78
C LYS A 133 4.04 18.59 -14.04
N ILE A 134 2.98 19.31 -13.70
CA ILE A 134 1.63 18.92 -14.06
C ILE A 134 1.56 18.74 -15.58
N GLY A 135 1.05 17.59 -16.02
CA GLY A 135 0.99 17.19 -17.43
C GLY A 135 2.06 16.18 -17.84
N ASP A 136 3.18 16.08 -17.12
CA ASP A 136 4.22 15.08 -17.38
C ASP A 136 3.72 13.66 -17.09
N THR A 137 4.33 12.67 -17.73
CA THR A 137 3.98 11.26 -17.57
C THR A 137 5.12 10.44 -17.01
N ILE A 138 4.78 9.34 -16.31
CA ILE A 138 5.72 8.32 -15.89
C ILE A 138 5.09 6.94 -16.08
N ASP A 139 5.93 5.93 -16.36
CA ASP A 139 5.47 4.56 -16.58
C ASP A 139 5.15 3.86 -15.26
N PHE A 140 3.92 3.37 -15.13
CA PHE A 140 3.44 2.47 -14.09
C PHE A 140 3.43 1.05 -14.61
N ARG A 141 3.84 0.09 -13.80
CA ARG A 141 3.75 -1.34 -14.09
C ARG A 141 3.35 -2.10 -12.83
N GLY A 142 2.49 -3.08 -12.98
CA GLY A 142 1.99 -3.94 -11.91
C GLY A 142 0.65 -4.56 -12.29
N PRO A 143 0.01 -5.22 -11.33
CA PRO A 143 0.36 -5.38 -9.91
C PRO A 143 1.60 -6.30 -9.70
N SER A 144 2.34 -6.07 -8.62
CA SER A 144 3.49 -6.89 -8.21
C SER A 144 3.53 -7.05 -6.69
N GLY A 145 4.14 -8.15 -6.23
CA GLY A 145 4.28 -8.47 -4.81
C GLY A 145 3.96 -9.92 -4.51
N LEU A 146 4.43 -10.38 -3.35
CA LEU A 146 4.31 -11.77 -2.92
C LEU A 146 3.16 -11.99 -1.93
N LEU A 147 2.54 -10.93 -1.44
CA LEU A 147 1.45 -10.97 -0.47
C LEU A 147 0.18 -10.35 -1.06
N VAL A 148 -0.94 -11.04 -0.88
CA VAL A 148 -2.28 -10.53 -1.16
C VAL A 148 -3.17 -10.74 0.05
N TYR A 149 -3.86 -9.69 0.47
CA TYR A 149 -4.88 -9.78 1.52
C TYR A 149 -6.26 -10.04 0.89
N ASN A 150 -6.86 -11.15 1.23
CA ASN A 150 -8.15 -11.59 0.68
C ASN A 150 -9.36 -11.29 1.59
N GLY A 151 -9.15 -10.51 2.66
CA GLY A 151 -10.19 -10.21 3.63
C GLY A 151 -10.31 -11.21 4.77
N LYS A 152 -10.92 -10.78 5.89
CA LYS A 152 -11.22 -11.60 7.07
C LYS A 152 -10.02 -12.39 7.61
N GLY A 153 -8.84 -11.72 7.61
CA GLY A 153 -7.60 -12.31 8.11
C GLY A 153 -6.92 -13.32 7.18
N ASN A 154 -7.34 -13.46 5.92
CA ASN A 154 -6.74 -14.42 4.99
C ASN A 154 -5.68 -13.73 4.14
N PHE A 155 -4.44 -14.15 4.29
CA PHE A 155 -3.29 -13.68 3.54
C PHE A 155 -2.78 -14.80 2.63
N ALA A 156 -2.72 -14.52 1.32
CA ALA A 156 -2.08 -15.39 0.34
C ALA A 156 -0.64 -14.93 0.15
N ILE A 157 0.32 -15.71 0.61
CA ILE A 157 1.75 -15.38 0.61
C ILE A 157 2.49 -16.37 -0.28
N ARG A 158 3.21 -15.85 -1.29
CA ARG A 158 4.07 -16.65 -2.15
C ARG A 158 5.50 -16.64 -1.61
N PRO A 159 6.18 -17.78 -1.49
CA PRO A 159 7.61 -17.83 -1.17
C PRO A 159 8.46 -17.15 -2.26
N GLU A 160 8.04 -17.28 -3.51
CA GLU A 160 8.63 -16.64 -4.69
C GLU A 160 7.57 -16.39 -5.77
N LYS A 161 7.88 -15.56 -6.77
CA LYS A 161 6.91 -15.11 -7.80
C LYS A 161 6.18 -16.25 -8.54
N LYS A 162 6.86 -17.38 -8.76
CA LYS A 162 6.31 -18.52 -9.52
C LYS A 162 5.70 -19.62 -8.63
N ALA A 163 5.83 -19.50 -7.31
CA ALA A 163 5.30 -20.48 -6.38
C ALA A 163 3.80 -20.30 -6.15
N GLU A 164 3.11 -21.39 -5.82
CA GLU A 164 1.74 -21.31 -5.35
C GLU A 164 1.67 -20.57 -4.00
N PRO A 165 0.63 -19.78 -3.77
CA PRO A 165 0.48 -19.06 -2.52
C PRO A 165 0.12 -20.01 -1.38
N ILE A 166 0.73 -19.76 -0.22
CA ILE A 166 0.36 -20.38 1.05
C ILE A 166 -0.65 -19.46 1.72
N ILE A 167 -1.79 -20.00 2.12
CA ILE A 167 -2.81 -19.22 2.83
C ILE A 167 -2.51 -19.22 4.32
N LYS A 168 -2.18 -18.04 4.85
CA LYS A 168 -2.03 -17.79 6.27
C LYS A 168 -3.28 -17.08 6.78
N LYS A 169 -3.94 -17.66 7.77
CA LYS A 169 -5.05 -17.02 8.47
C LYS A 169 -4.52 -16.38 9.74
N ALA A 170 -4.71 -15.07 9.87
CA ALA A 170 -4.29 -14.30 11.04
C ALA A 170 -5.47 -13.51 11.60
N LYS A 171 -5.74 -13.69 12.89
CA LYS A 171 -6.67 -12.86 13.65
C LYS A 171 -5.99 -11.56 14.09
N TYR A 172 -4.69 -11.62 14.37
CA TYR A 172 -3.89 -10.51 14.83
C TYR A 172 -2.75 -10.24 13.85
N VAL A 173 -2.65 -9.01 13.41
CA VAL A 173 -1.59 -8.55 12.49
C VAL A 173 -0.75 -7.50 13.19
N GLY A 174 0.49 -7.86 13.51
CA GLY A 174 1.49 -6.91 13.97
C GLY A 174 2.21 -6.30 12.77
N MET A 175 2.44 -5.01 12.80
CA MET A 175 3.08 -4.29 11.71
C MET A 175 4.25 -3.47 12.25
N ILE A 176 5.41 -3.55 11.59
CA ILE A 176 6.57 -2.71 11.90
C ILE A 176 6.90 -1.92 10.64
N ALA A 177 6.71 -0.61 10.70
CA ALA A 177 6.97 0.29 9.59
C ALA A 177 8.12 1.26 9.91
N GLY A 178 8.96 1.56 8.93
CA GLY A 178 9.98 2.60 9.01
C GLY A 178 9.83 3.62 7.88
N GLY A 179 9.60 4.89 8.20
CA GLY A 179 9.45 5.96 7.22
C GLY A 179 8.39 5.64 6.16
N THR A 180 8.78 5.61 4.87
CA THR A 180 7.87 5.30 3.76
C THR A 180 7.35 3.86 3.76
N GLY A 181 7.90 2.97 4.58
CA GLY A 181 7.36 1.62 4.79
C GLY A 181 5.97 1.58 5.41
N ILE A 182 5.43 2.73 5.81
CA ILE A 182 4.03 2.86 6.25
C ILE A 182 3.02 2.61 5.11
N THR A 183 3.37 2.88 3.86
CA THR A 183 2.39 2.83 2.76
C THR A 183 1.79 1.44 2.51
N PRO A 184 2.54 0.31 2.49
CA PRO A 184 1.93 -1.01 2.40
C PRO A 184 1.14 -1.38 3.66
N MET A 185 1.54 -0.89 4.84
CA MET A 185 0.79 -1.12 6.08
C MET A 185 -0.56 -0.43 6.04
N LEU A 186 -0.58 0.85 5.66
CA LEU A 186 -1.81 1.64 5.55
C LEU A 186 -2.79 1.04 4.55
N GLN A 187 -2.32 0.53 3.41
CA GLN A 187 -3.14 -0.16 2.42
C GLN A 187 -3.92 -1.33 3.06
N ILE A 188 -3.24 -2.17 3.84
CA ILE A 188 -3.85 -3.34 4.51
C ILE A 188 -4.75 -2.89 5.66
N ILE A 189 -4.31 -1.94 6.49
CA ILE A 189 -5.12 -1.40 7.61
C ILE A 189 -6.45 -0.86 7.08
N ARG A 190 -6.42 -0.02 6.05
CA ARG A 190 -7.64 0.53 5.43
C ARG A 190 -8.58 -0.56 4.90
N ALA A 191 -8.04 -1.59 4.25
CA ALA A 191 -8.84 -2.69 3.74
C ALA A 191 -9.55 -3.45 4.86
N ILE A 192 -8.84 -3.73 5.96
CA ILE A 192 -9.39 -4.41 7.14
C ILE A 192 -10.43 -3.53 7.84
N MET A 193 -10.14 -2.25 8.07
CA MET A 193 -11.03 -1.34 8.82
C MET A 193 -12.30 -1.01 8.03
N LYS A 194 -12.22 -0.96 6.70
CA LYS A 194 -13.36 -0.69 5.82
C LYS A 194 -14.42 -1.80 5.88
N ASP A 195 -14.02 -3.06 6.02
CA ASP A 195 -14.95 -4.17 6.18
C ASP A 195 -15.34 -4.32 7.67
N LYS A 196 -16.58 -3.95 7.98
CA LYS A 196 -17.13 -4.07 9.34
C LYS A 196 -17.24 -5.52 9.83
N ASN A 197 -17.26 -6.48 8.91
CA ASN A 197 -17.34 -7.91 9.19
C ASN A 197 -15.97 -8.59 9.24
N ASP A 198 -14.91 -7.83 9.09
CA ASP A 198 -13.54 -8.33 9.24
C ASP A 198 -13.12 -8.24 10.71
N PRO A 199 -12.92 -9.39 11.41
CA PRO A 199 -12.58 -9.39 12.83
C PRO A 199 -11.08 -9.15 13.08
N THR A 200 -10.27 -8.92 12.05
CA THR A 200 -8.81 -8.80 12.16
C THR A 200 -8.43 -7.57 12.98
N VAL A 201 -7.52 -7.76 13.92
CA VAL A 201 -6.95 -6.71 14.77
C VAL A 201 -5.56 -6.37 14.26
N CYS A 202 -5.30 -5.07 14.02
CA CYS A 202 -4.02 -4.54 13.57
C CYS A 202 -3.33 -3.76 14.69
N GLN A 203 -2.05 -4.02 14.92
CA GLN A 203 -1.20 -3.28 15.84
C GLN A 203 0.05 -2.81 15.08
N LEU A 204 0.25 -1.50 15.01
CA LEU A 204 1.32 -0.86 14.25
C LEU A 204 2.36 -0.27 15.19
N LEU A 205 3.62 -0.63 15.00
CA LEU A 205 4.80 0.04 15.54
C LEU A 205 5.48 0.81 14.41
N PHE A 206 5.47 2.15 14.49
CA PHE A 206 5.93 3.03 13.41
C PHE A 206 7.14 3.85 13.83
N ALA A 207 8.28 3.56 13.20
CA ALA A 207 9.58 4.17 13.48
C ALA A 207 9.89 5.29 12.49
N ASN A 208 10.33 6.45 13.00
CA ASN A 208 10.76 7.61 12.24
C ASN A 208 11.94 8.31 12.92
N GLN A 209 12.61 9.24 12.23
CA GLN A 209 13.74 9.98 12.78
C GLN A 209 13.28 11.05 13.77
N THR A 210 12.33 11.88 13.36
CA THR A 210 11.76 12.96 14.16
C THR A 210 10.23 12.98 14.01
N GLU A 211 9.55 13.72 14.87
CA GLU A 211 8.10 13.87 14.81
C GLU A 211 7.59 14.41 13.46
N LYS A 212 8.37 15.30 12.83
CA LYS A 212 8.03 15.87 11.51
C LYS A 212 8.13 14.88 10.35
N ASP A 213 8.86 13.77 10.57
CA ASP A 213 9.02 12.70 9.58
C ASP A 213 7.87 11.68 9.59
N ILE A 214 6.95 11.74 10.56
CA ILE A 214 5.83 10.80 10.67
C ILE A 214 4.85 11.06 9.52
N LEU A 215 4.90 10.21 8.50
CA LEU A 215 4.00 10.28 7.36
C LEU A 215 2.58 9.85 7.73
N LEU A 216 1.58 10.55 7.20
CA LEU A 216 0.16 10.18 7.30
C LEU A 216 -0.32 10.06 8.76
N ARG A 217 0.31 10.79 9.69
CA ARG A 217 0.03 10.71 11.12
C ARG A 217 -1.44 11.00 11.43
N SER A 218 -1.97 12.11 10.92
CA SER A 218 -3.36 12.50 11.18
C SER A 218 -4.35 11.41 10.75
N GLU A 219 -4.09 10.76 9.62
CA GLU A 219 -4.92 9.66 9.14
C GLU A 219 -4.82 8.41 10.03
N LEU A 220 -3.60 8.05 10.47
CA LEU A 220 -3.40 6.91 11.38
C LEU A 220 -4.08 7.15 12.73
N GLU A 221 -3.99 8.35 13.27
CA GLU A 221 -4.65 8.74 14.52
C GLU A 221 -6.19 8.74 14.37
N GLU A 222 -6.71 9.24 13.26
CA GLU A 222 -8.14 9.19 12.94
C GLU A 222 -8.65 7.74 12.81
N LEU A 223 -7.94 6.87 12.09
CA LEU A 223 -8.26 5.45 11.99
C LEU A 223 -8.26 4.77 13.36
N GLN A 224 -7.30 5.11 14.24
CA GLN A 224 -7.25 4.58 15.61
C GLN A 224 -8.45 5.03 16.46
N VAL A 225 -8.89 6.27 16.34
CA VAL A 225 -10.07 6.79 17.03
C VAL A 225 -11.34 6.09 16.53
N GLN A 226 -11.49 5.97 15.20
CA GLN A 226 -12.68 5.36 14.59
C GLN A 226 -12.77 3.85 14.81
N HIS A 227 -11.62 3.17 14.93
CA HIS A 227 -11.52 1.70 15.02
C HIS A 227 -10.73 1.23 16.24
N SER A 228 -10.88 1.88 17.39
CA SER A 228 -10.07 1.67 18.61
C SER A 228 -10.03 0.23 19.13
N SER A 229 -11.05 -0.59 18.83
CA SER A 229 -11.08 -2.02 19.17
C SER A 229 -10.28 -2.92 18.22
N ARG A 230 -10.01 -2.46 17.00
CA ARG A 230 -9.35 -3.26 15.96
C ARG A 230 -8.05 -2.67 15.43
N PHE A 231 -7.74 -1.41 15.74
CA PHE A 231 -6.51 -0.75 15.31
C PHE A 231 -5.85 0.01 16.46
N LYS A 232 -4.54 -0.24 16.65
CA LYS A 232 -3.68 0.51 17.57
C LYS A 232 -2.39 0.88 16.87
N CYS A 233 -1.92 2.10 17.11
CA CYS A 233 -0.67 2.62 16.58
C CYS A 233 0.22 3.10 17.73
N TRP A 234 1.49 2.70 17.69
CA TRP A 234 2.54 3.17 18.58
C TRP A 234 3.71 3.72 17.77
N TYR A 235 4.27 4.82 18.21
CA TYR A 235 5.36 5.48 17.52
C TYR A 235 6.69 5.30 18.27
N THR A 236 7.80 5.31 17.55
CA THR A 236 9.14 5.50 18.11
C THR A 236 9.93 6.47 17.24
N LEU A 237 10.70 7.35 17.88
CA LEU A 237 11.51 8.38 17.21
C LEU A 237 12.98 8.24 17.61
N ASP A 238 13.90 8.37 16.64
CA ASP A 238 15.34 8.44 16.92
C ASP A 238 15.67 9.67 17.76
N LYS A 239 15.00 10.79 17.46
CA LYS A 239 15.12 12.07 18.17
C LYS A 239 13.73 12.56 18.57
N ALA A 240 13.32 12.19 19.78
CA ALA A 240 12.04 12.61 20.34
C ALA A 240 12.12 14.01 20.95
N PRO A 241 11.04 14.83 20.87
CA PRO A 241 10.93 16.07 21.62
C PRO A 241 10.72 15.81 23.14
N GLU A 242 10.91 16.84 23.97
CA GLU A 242 10.85 16.70 25.45
C GLU A 242 9.52 16.12 25.98
N ASN A 243 8.40 16.42 25.33
CA ASN A 243 7.06 15.94 25.75
C ASN A 243 6.52 14.86 24.79
N TRP A 244 7.32 13.84 24.53
CA TRP A 244 6.95 12.74 23.65
C TRP A 244 6.32 11.59 24.43
N ASP A 245 5.05 11.26 24.13
CA ASP A 245 4.26 10.26 24.87
C ASP A 245 4.53 8.80 24.45
N TYR A 246 5.38 8.59 23.44
CA TYR A 246 5.67 7.27 22.88
C TYR A 246 7.14 6.88 23.10
N SER A 247 7.60 5.85 22.43
CA SER A 247 8.97 5.35 22.57
C SER A 247 10.01 6.23 21.89
N GLN A 248 11.24 6.13 22.35
CA GLN A 248 12.42 6.76 21.75
C GLN A 248 13.49 5.72 21.41
N GLY A 249 14.17 5.96 20.30
CA GLY A 249 15.24 5.10 19.78
C GLY A 249 14.77 4.11 18.72
N PHE A 250 15.69 3.23 18.34
CA PHE A 250 15.42 2.19 17.36
C PHE A 250 14.46 1.13 17.90
N VAL A 251 13.73 0.49 16.99
CA VAL A 251 12.88 -0.65 17.31
C VAL A 251 13.65 -1.67 18.14
N ASN A 252 13.11 -2.08 19.27
CA ASN A 252 13.73 -3.01 20.20
C ASN A 252 12.73 -4.07 20.70
N GLN A 253 13.24 -5.00 21.50
CA GLN A 253 12.46 -6.12 22.01
C GLN A 253 11.28 -5.68 22.90
N GLU A 254 11.45 -4.65 23.73
CA GLU A 254 10.43 -4.16 24.62
C GLU A 254 9.26 -3.53 23.84
N MET A 255 9.58 -2.69 22.87
CA MET A 255 8.56 -2.07 21.98
C MET A 255 7.72 -3.13 21.25
N ILE A 256 8.37 -4.18 20.73
CA ILE A 256 7.66 -5.28 20.05
C ILE A 256 6.78 -6.03 21.03
N ARG A 257 7.30 -6.41 22.19
CA ARG A 257 6.55 -7.15 23.23
C ARG A 257 5.32 -6.38 23.71
N ASP A 258 5.47 -5.08 23.92
CA ASP A 258 4.45 -4.26 24.60
C ASP A 258 3.38 -3.75 23.64
N HIS A 259 3.68 -3.63 22.34
CA HIS A 259 2.81 -2.96 21.36
C HIS A 259 2.39 -3.83 20.17
N LEU A 260 2.93 -5.04 20.01
CA LEU A 260 2.51 -5.98 18.97
C LEU A 260 1.87 -7.24 19.58
N PRO A 261 1.06 -7.98 18.80
CA PRO A 261 0.44 -9.19 19.31
C PRO A 261 1.51 -10.23 19.67
N PRO A 262 1.40 -10.93 20.82
CA PRO A 262 2.35 -11.95 21.19
C PRO A 262 2.36 -13.13 20.20
N PRO A 263 3.49 -13.87 20.08
CA PRO A 263 3.59 -14.98 19.14
C PRO A 263 2.59 -16.10 19.47
N GLN A 264 1.72 -16.41 18.51
CA GLN A 264 0.75 -17.51 18.54
C GLN A 264 0.31 -17.85 17.11
N ASP A 265 -0.38 -18.95 16.90
CA ASP A 265 -0.65 -19.52 15.57
C ASP A 265 -1.43 -18.59 14.63
N ASP A 266 -2.29 -17.73 15.20
CA ASP A 266 -3.12 -16.78 14.46
C ASP A 266 -2.56 -15.37 14.36
N VAL A 267 -1.23 -15.24 14.51
CA VAL A 267 -0.48 -13.97 14.37
C VAL A 267 0.32 -13.94 13.08
N LEU A 268 0.32 -12.79 12.42
CA LEU A 268 1.21 -12.48 11.30
C LEU A 268 1.88 -11.13 11.57
N ILE A 269 3.20 -11.08 11.43
CA ILE A 269 4.01 -9.85 11.53
C ILE A 269 4.40 -9.41 10.13
N LEU A 270 4.05 -8.19 9.77
CA LEU A 270 4.41 -7.53 8.52
C LEU A 270 5.48 -6.48 8.79
N MET A 271 6.53 -6.44 7.98
CA MET A 271 7.63 -5.50 8.12
C MET A 271 7.90 -4.77 6.81
N CYS A 272 8.08 -3.45 6.88
CA CYS A 272 8.54 -2.64 5.76
C CYS A 272 9.32 -1.43 6.26
N GLY A 273 10.51 -1.21 5.72
CA GLY A 273 11.35 -0.08 6.09
C GLY A 273 12.78 -0.22 5.58
N PRO A 274 13.69 0.64 6.04
CA PRO A 274 15.10 0.55 5.67
C PRO A 274 15.68 -0.83 5.97
N PRO A 275 16.45 -1.44 5.03
CA PRO A 275 17.05 -2.76 5.25
C PRO A 275 17.81 -2.92 6.57
N PRO A 276 18.59 -1.93 7.05
CA PRO A 276 19.25 -2.04 8.36
C PRO A 276 18.26 -2.17 9.52
N MET A 277 17.13 -1.47 9.49
CA MET A 277 16.09 -1.60 10.52
C MET A 277 15.52 -3.03 10.55
N ILE A 278 15.18 -3.57 9.38
CA ILE A 278 14.64 -4.93 9.27
C ILE A 278 15.66 -5.96 9.75
N GLN A 279 16.90 -5.87 9.26
CA GLN A 279 17.95 -6.88 9.50
C GLN A 279 18.53 -6.84 10.93
N TYR A 280 18.70 -5.65 11.51
CA TYR A 280 19.41 -5.49 12.78
C TYR A 280 18.52 -5.17 13.97
N ALA A 281 17.33 -4.65 13.74
CA ALA A 281 16.37 -4.31 14.80
C ALA A 281 15.14 -5.23 14.81
N CYS A 282 14.48 -5.45 13.68
CA CYS A 282 13.22 -6.21 13.67
C CYS A 282 13.46 -7.71 13.82
N ILE A 283 14.19 -8.33 12.88
CA ILE A 283 14.38 -9.79 12.84
C ILE A 283 15.02 -10.34 14.13
N PRO A 284 16.13 -9.79 14.65
CA PRO A 284 16.76 -10.32 15.86
C PRO A 284 15.87 -10.22 17.11
N ASN A 285 15.07 -9.17 17.22
CA ASN A 285 14.18 -9.00 18.36
C ASN A 285 12.94 -9.89 18.26
N LEU A 286 12.40 -10.11 17.06
CA LEU A 286 11.34 -11.09 16.82
C LEU A 286 11.81 -12.52 17.11
N ASP A 287 13.06 -12.88 16.76
CA ASP A 287 13.66 -14.18 17.10
C ASP A 287 13.73 -14.38 18.62
N LYS A 288 14.21 -13.38 19.36
CA LYS A 288 14.29 -13.43 20.84
C LYS A 288 12.93 -13.57 21.50
N LEU A 289 11.89 -13.02 20.90
CA LEU A 289 10.52 -13.08 21.41
C LEU A 289 9.76 -14.35 20.99
N GLY A 290 10.37 -15.21 20.16
CA GLY A 290 9.79 -16.48 19.76
C GLY A 290 8.84 -16.44 18.57
N TYR A 291 8.86 -15.36 17.78
CA TYR A 291 8.09 -15.35 16.52
C TYR A 291 8.78 -16.24 15.48
N ALA A 292 8.11 -17.30 15.05
CA ALA A 292 8.62 -18.20 14.02
C ALA A 292 8.74 -17.51 12.65
N ARG A 293 9.56 -18.05 11.75
CA ARG A 293 9.79 -17.45 10.43
C ARG A 293 8.54 -17.39 9.56
N ASP A 294 7.66 -18.37 9.67
CA ASP A 294 6.40 -18.45 8.96
C ASP A 294 5.31 -17.49 9.50
N MET A 295 5.57 -16.88 10.67
CA MET A 295 4.74 -15.79 11.21
C MET A 295 5.15 -14.41 10.71
N ARG A 296 6.14 -14.30 9.81
CA ARG A 296 6.73 -13.02 9.42
C ARG A 296 6.76 -12.87 7.91
N PHE A 297 6.48 -11.65 7.45
CA PHE A 297 6.62 -11.25 6.07
C PHE A 297 7.31 -9.88 6.00
N SER A 298 8.29 -9.74 5.11
CA SER A 298 8.94 -8.45 4.81
C SER A 298 8.66 -8.07 3.36
N PHE A 299 8.17 -6.84 3.18
CA PHE A 299 7.92 -6.28 1.85
C PHE A 299 9.21 -5.93 1.13
#